data_6e21e23ae17c302b77f2320d0b456648
#
_entry.id   6e21e23ae17c302b77f2320d0b456648
#
_cell.length_a   1.000
_cell.length_b   1.000
_cell.length_c   1.000
_cell.angle_alpha   90.00
_cell.angle_beta   90.00
_cell.angle_gamma   90.00
#
_symmetry.space_group_name_H-M   'P 1'
#
loop_
_entity.id
_entity.type
_entity.pdbx_description
1 polymer ?
#
loop_
_entity_poly.entity_id
_entity_poly.type
_entity_poly.pdbx_seq_one_letter_code
_entity_poly.pdbx_strand_id
1 'polypeptide(L)' 'MSIATVSVRGDFAYVYDESGRTICSVPLAGGSLQGYTNSSLSIKRGAFIYVHDEKGRNIKTIPA' A
#
# COMPACT_ATOMS: atom_id res chain seq x y z
N MET A 1 -9.33 -5.90 -9.89
CA MET A 1 -8.70 -4.64 -10.27
C MET A 1 -7.22 -4.68 -9.96
N SER A 2 -6.41 -4.07 -10.79
CA SER A 2 -4.97 -4.05 -10.59
C SER A 2 -4.51 -2.70 -10.07
N ILE A 3 -3.44 -2.73 -9.28
CA ILE A 3 -2.78 -1.52 -8.83
C ILE A 3 -1.92 -1.00 -9.99
N ALA A 4 -2.20 0.21 -10.45
CA ALA A 4 -1.39 0.85 -11.48
C ALA A 4 -0.34 1.75 -10.86
N THR A 5 -0.70 2.45 -9.79
CA THR A 5 0.23 3.33 -9.08
C THR A 5 -0.22 3.56 -7.66
N VAL A 6 0.71 3.97 -6.82
CA VAL A 6 0.43 4.34 -5.43
C VAL A 6 1.06 5.70 -5.18
N SER A 7 0.27 6.61 -4.65
CA SER A 7 0.71 7.96 -4.34
C SER A 7 0.65 8.18 -2.84
N VAL A 8 1.75 8.63 -2.25
CA VAL A 8 1.82 8.91 -0.82
C VAL A 8 1.52 10.38 -0.59
N ARG A 9 0.53 10.66 0.25
CA ARG A 9 0.19 12.02 0.68
C ARG A 9 -0.01 12.02 2.18
N GLY A 10 0.80 12.80 2.89
CA GLY A 10 0.73 12.84 4.33
C GLY A 10 0.92 11.46 4.92
N ASP A 11 -0.05 10.99 5.69
CA ASP A 11 0.03 9.70 6.37
C ASP A 11 -0.70 8.57 5.62
N PHE A 12 -1.06 8.79 4.35
CA PHE A 12 -1.82 7.81 3.59
C PHE A 12 -1.15 7.48 2.27
N ALA A 13 -1.26 6.22 1.88
CA ALA A 13 -0.90 5.76 0.56
C ALA A 13 -2.20 5.55 -0.22
N TYR A 14 -2.38 6.29 -1.30
CA TYR A 14 -3.57 6.20 -2.15
C TYR A 14 -3.26 5.27 -3.32
N VAL A 15 -4.07 4.24 -3.46
CA VAL A 15 -3.87 3.20 -4.47
C VAL A 15 -4.81 3.48 -5.63
N TYR A 16 -4.25 3.54 -6.83
CA TYR A 16 -5.01 3.85 -8.05
C TYR A 16 -4.96 2.68 -9.03
N ASP A 17 -6.05 2.49 -9.77
CA ASP A 17 -6.09 1.51 -10.85
C ASP A 17 -5.58 2.12 -12.15
N GLU A 18 -5.62 1.34 -13.23
CA GLU A 18 -5.13 1.77 -14.53
C GLU A 18 -5.99 2.86 -15.18
N SER A 19 -7.21 3.07 -14.69
CA SER A 19 -8.04 4.17 -15.18
C SER A 19 -7.88 5.45 -14.36
N GLY A 20 -7.03 5.43 -13.33
CA GLY A 20 -6.78 6.58 -12.49
C GLY A 20 -7.76 6.74 -11.34
N ARG A 21 -8.58 5.73 -11.09
CA ARG A 21 -9.51 5.74 -9.97
C ARG A 21 -8.83 5.28 -8.71
N THR A 22 -9.19 5.89 -7.58
CA THR A 22 -8.71 5.45 -6.28
C THR A 22 -9.39 4.14 -5.90
N ILE A 23 -8.61 3.07 -5.79
CA ILE A 23 -9.14 1.78 -5.34
C ILE A 23 -9.33 1.81 -3.83
N CYS A 24 -8.32 2.28 -3.10
CA CYS A 24 -8.35 2.32 -1.65
C CYS A 24 -7.27 3.27 -1.15
N SER A 25 -7.31 3.55 0.14
CA SER A 25 -6.23 4.27 0.81
C SER A 25 -5.79 3.46 2.01
N VAL A 26 -4.49 3.43 2.26
CA VAL A 26 -3.89 2.66 3.34
C VAL A 26 -3.16 3.63 4.25
N PRO A 27 -3.48 3.66 5.55
CA PRO A 27 -2.77 4.51 6.48
C PRO A 27 -1.33 4.01 6.66
N LEU A 28 -0.39 4.93 6.61
CA LEU A 28 1.03 4.60 6.80
C LEU A 28 1.39 4.49 8.28
N ALA A 29 0.67 5.21 9.13
CA ALA A 29 0.88 5.21 10.57
C ALA A 29 2.34 5.43 10.97
N GLY A 30 2.97 6.41 10.34
CA GLY A 30 4.37 6.74 10.59
C GLY A 30 5.37 5.90 9.81
N GLY A 31 4.88 4.95 9.00
CA GLY A 31 5.75 4.15 8.14
C GLY A 31 5.96 4.78 6.78
N SER A 32 6.51 4.00 5.87
CA SER A 32 6.78 4.45 4.51
C SER A 32 6.43 3.36 3.51
N LEU A 33 6.11 3.77 2.30
CA LEU A 33 5.83 2.84 1.22
C LEU A 33 7.14 2.19 0.78
N GLN A 34 7.20 0.86 0.86
CA GLN A 34 8.37 0.07 0.45
C GLN A 34 8.34 -0.20 -1.05
N GLY A 35 7.17 -0.51 -1.56
CA GLY A 35 6.98 -0.82 -2.96
C GLY A 35 5.60 -1.40 -3.20
N TYR A 36 5.31 -1.70 -4.44
CA TYR A 36 4.04 -2.31 -4.80
C TYR A 36 4.14 -3.10 -6.09
N THR A 37 3.21 -4.03 -6.25
CA THR A 37 3.02 -4.76 -7.50
C THR A 37 1.60 -4.47 -8.00
N ASN A 38 1.17 -5.16 -9.05
CA ASN A 38 -0.18 -4.94 -9.56
C ASN A 38 -1.27 -5.52 -8.66
N SER A 39 -0.90 -6.30 -7.65
CA SER A 39 -1.88 -6.94 -6.76
C SER A 39 -1.62 -6.71 -5.28
N SER A 40 -0.51 -6.05 -4.93
CA SER A 40 -0.17 -5.83 -3.52
C SER A 40 0.69 -4.61 -3.36
N LEU A 41 0.73 -4.09 -2.13
CA LEU A 41 1.66 -3.03 -1.77
C LEU A 41 2.26 -3.34 -0.41
N SER A 42 3.48 -2.86 -0.18
CA SER A 42 4.23 -3.13 1.04
C SER A 42 4.55 -1.83 1.74
N ILE A 43 4.25 -1.76 3.02
CA ILE A 43 4.50 -0.60 3.85
C ILE A 43 5.42 -1.02 4.99
N LYS A 44 6.56 -0.38 5.09
CA LYS A 44 7.48 -0.61 6.19
C LYS A 44 7.12 0.30 7.35
N ARG A 45 6.91 -0.29 8.49
CA ARG A 45 6.53 0.44 9.68
C ARG A 45 7.23 -0.17 10.90
N GLY A 46 8.15 0.58 11.48
CA GLY A 46 8.95 0.07 12.58
C GLY A 46 9.83 -1.10 12.13
N ALA A 47 9.74 -2.22 12.84
CA ALA A 47 10.53 -3.42 12.55
C ALA A 47 9.81 -4.40 11.62
N PHE A 48 8.68 -4.01 11.04
CA PHE A 48 7.87 -4.91 10.23
C PHE A 48 7.50 -4.30 8.90
N ILE A 49 7.30 -5.16 7.91
CA ILE A 49 6.75 -4.80 6.63
C ILE A 49 5.36 -5.40 6.54
N TYR A 50 4.37 -4.55 6.31
CA TYR A 50 2.97 -4.95 6.20
C TYR A 50 2.59 -4.99 4.73
N VAL A 51 2.16 -6.16 4.27
CA VAL A 51 1.75 -6.35 2.89
C VAL A 51 0.22 -6.27 2.82
N HIS A 52 -0.27 -5.40 1.96
CA HIS A 52 -1.71 -5.20 1.75
C HIS A 52 -2.06 -5.61 0.34
N ASP A 53 -3.28 -6.13 0.17
CA ASP A 53 -3.78 -6.47 -1.16
C ASP A 53 -4.30 -5.21 -1.86
N GLU A 54 -4.82 -5.39 -3.06
CA GLU A 54 -5.35 -4.28 -3.87
C GLU A 54 -6.58 -3.62 -3.27
N LYS A 55 -7.20 -4.25 -2.28
CA LYS A 55 -8.35 -3.71 -1.56
C LYS A 55 -7.96 -3.03 -0.25
N GLY A 56 -6.67 -3.02 0.06
CA GLY A 56 -6.16 -2.40 1.27
C GLY A 56 -6.18 -3.30 2.50
N ARG A 57 -6.44 -4.58 2.33
CA ARG A 57 -6.41 -5.52 3.45
C ARG A 57 -5.00 -5.97 3.74
N ASN A 58 -4.66 -6.04 5.02
CA ASN A 58 -3.37 -6.60 5.43
C ASN A 58 -3.42 -8.11 5.25
N ILE A 59 -2.65 -8.63 4.31
CA ILE A 59 -2.61 -10.05 4.00
C ILE A 59 -1.38 -10.74 4.55
N LYS A 60 -0.36 -9.97 4.95
CA LYS A 60 0.89 -10.55 5.42
C LYS A 60 1.66 -9.52 6.23
N THR A 61 2.37 -9.98 7.23
CA THR A 61 3.32 -9.16 8.00
C THR A 61 4.62 -9.92 8.08
N ILE A 62 5.71 -9.28 7.66
CA ILE A 62 7.02 -9.90 7.70
C ILE A 62 7.99 -9.01 8.47
N PRO A 63 9.00 -9.57 9.14
CA PRO A 63 10.01 -8.75 9.80
C PRO A 63 10.86 -8.02 8.76
N ALA A 64 11.16 -6.78 9.07
CA ALA A 64 11.98 -5.95 8.19
C ALA A 64 13.45 -6.34 8.26
#